data_28eac7497dd5e1dc023becf95c570d7f
#
_entry.id   28eac7497dd5e1dc023becf95c570d7f
#
_cell.length_a   1.000
_cell.length_b   1.000
_cell.length_c   1.000
_cell.angle_alpha   90.00
_cell.angle_beta   90.00
_cell.angle_gamma   90.00
#
_symmetry.space_group_name_H-M   'P 1'
#
loop_
_entity.id
_entity.type
_entity.pdbx_description
1 polymer ?
#
loop_
_entity_poly.entity_id
_entity_poly.type
_entity_poly.pdbx_seq_one_letter_code
_entity_poly.pdbx_strand_id
1 'polypeptide(L)'
;SHSQTELDADTIVQLGRTLIRVRDSQYLVSAEVSDSSHKHWQTWLMFGCAIVMICALSLSTSWLGDIANNKVSDYIMDMTKWLMSAAAWAGIWALANRVFSGTANFGRHLFIFSCGIVALDLLDHLYAFLGFAFSWEWFTYYQSHLQIVLVAITIYFHLRLINNKRAMLKVICASLAALSSGLIFMGNYQS
;
A
#
# COMPACT_ATOMS: atom_id res chain seq x y z
N SER A 1 -7.38 53.90 -18.66
CA SER A 1 -6.01 54.20 -18.23
C SER A 1 -5.34 52.91 -17.78
N HIS A 2 -4.37 52.41 -18.57
CA HIS A 2 -3.55 51.27 -18.15
C HIS A 2 -2.45 51.86 -17.23
N SER A 3 -2.50 51.50 -15.94
CA SER A 3 -1.40 51.79 -15.02
C SER A 3 -0.28 50.76 -15.28
N GLN A 4 0.81 51.23 -15.88
CA GLN A 4 2.04 50.46 -15.95
C GLN A 4 2.78 50.66 -14.62
N THR A 5 3.08 49.58 -13.93
CA THR A 5 3.90 49.58 -12.72
C THR A 5 5.24 48.94 -13.08
N GLU A 6 6.32 49.68 -12.90
CA GLU A 6 7.67 49.14 -13.02
C GLU A 6 7.90 48.20 -11.84
N LEU A 7 8.29 46.98 -12.14
CA LEU A 7 8.59 45.93 -11.14
C LEU A 7 10.11 45.88 -10.96
N ASP A 8 10.55 46.15 -9.76
CA ASP A 8 11.96 45.99 -9.37
C ASP A 8 12.35 44.50 -9.28
N ALA A 9 13.61 44.22 -9.51
CA ALA A 9 14.15 42.89 -9.35
C ALA A 9 13.85 42.37 -7.94
N ASP A 10 13.28 41.14 -7.85
CA ASP A 10 12.87 40.46 -6.63
C ASP A 10 11.53 40.94 -6.02
N THR A 11 10.67 41.57 -6.82
CA THR A 11 9.33 42.00 -6.38
C THR A 11 8.37 40.82 -6.33
N ILE A 12 7.60 40.71 -5.23
CA ILE A 12 6.55 39.71 -5.07
C ILE A 12 5.22 40.34 -5.52
N VAL A 13 4.62 39.77 -6.56
CA VAL A 13 3.34 40.21 -7.11
C VAL A 13 2.28 39.14 -6.73
N GLN A 14 1.18 39.60 -6.15
CA GLN A 14 0.04 38.72 -5.84
C GLN A 14 -1.00 38.80 -6.97
N LEU A 15 -1.22 37.69 -7.66
CA LEU A 15 -2.27 37.51 -8.65
C LEU A 15 -3.35 36.61 -8.06
N GLY A 16 -4.41 37.18 -7.54
CA GLY A 16 -5.45 36.46 -6.83
C GLY A 16 -4.93 35.79 -5.57
N ARG A 17 -4.87 34.43 -5.56
CA ARG A 17 -4.33 33.61 -4.45
C ARG A 17 -2.89 33.13 -4.70
N THR A 18 -2.30 33.49 -5.84
CA THR A 18 -0.96 33.01 -6.22
C THR A 18 0.05 34.16 -6.04
N LEU A 19 1.12 33.88 -5.30
CA LEU A 19 2.27 34.80 -5.17
C LEU A 19 3.29 34.45 -6.25
N ILE A 20 3.58 35.39 -7.12
CA ILE A 20 4.59 35.27 -8.19
C ILE A 20 5.76 36.18 -7.80
N ARG A 21 6.96 35.63 -7.79
CA ARG A 21 8.18 36.38 -7.56
C ARG A 21 8.82 36.67 -8.92
N VAL A 22 8.89 37.93 -9.27
CA VAL A 22 9.54 38.40 -10.51
C VAL A 22 11.03 38.54 -10.22
N ARG A 23 11.87 37.87 -10.99
CA ARG A 23 13.33 37.92 -10.86
C ARG A 23 13.95 38.49 -12.13
N ASP A 24 15.09 39.15 -11.99
CA ASP A 24 15.87 39.61 -13.13
C ASP A 24 16.37 38.43 -13.97
N SER A 25 16.53 38.67 -15.28
CA SER A 25 17.04 37.67 -16.23
C SER A 25 18.47 37.20 -15.92
N GLN A 26 19.22 37.99 -15.17
CA GLN A 26 20.57 37.65 -14.72
C GLN A 26 20.63 36.96 -13.36
N TYR A 27 19.47 36.71 -12.72
CA TYR A 27 19.46 36.01 -11.44
C TYR A 27 19.99 34.57 -11.58
N LEU A 28 21.11 34.30 -10.93
CA LEU A 28 21.71 32.98 -10.87
C LEU A 28 20.76 32.02 -10.10
N VAL A 29 19.96 31.27 -10.85
CA VAL A 29 19.17 30.19 -10.28
C VAL A 29 20.16 29.07 -9.94
N SER A 30 20.22 28.66 -8.66
CA SER A 30 20.96 27.46 -8.29
C SER A 30 20.47 26.27 -9.10
N ALA A 31 21.39 25.50 -9.67
CA ALA A 31 21.04 24.32 -10.44
C ALA A 31 20.09 23.44 -9.64
N GLU A 32 19.01 23.00 -10.27
CA GLU A 32 18.05 22.08 -9.65
C GLU A 32 18.78 20.80 -9.29
N VAL A 33 18.99 20.58 -8.00
CA VAL A 33 19.53 19.33 -7.50
C VAL A 33 18.40 18.31 -7.61
N SER A 34 18.38 17.56 -8.70
CA SER A 34 17.44 16.45 -8.86
C SER A 34 17.79 15.35 -7.83
N ASP A 35 17.05 15.27 -6.75
CA ASP A 35 17.13 14.23 -5.72
C ASP A 35 16.56 12.89 -6.23
N SER A 36 16.87 12.55 -7.49
CA SER A 36 16.31 11.41 -8.21
C SER A 36 16.98 10.09 -7.89
N SER A 37 18.24 10.08 -7.45
CA SER A 37 19.01 8.84 -7.27
C SER A 37 18.56 8.02 -6.07
N HIS A 38 18.27 8.63 -4.94
CA HIS A 38 17.80 7.93 -3.74
C HIS A 38 16.39 7.39 -3.86
N LYS A 39 15.48 8.08 -4.57
CA LYS A 39 14.11 7.62 -4.79
C LYS A 39 14.04 6.37 -5.68
N HIS A 40 14.90 6.26 -6.68
CA HIS A 40 14.93 5.12 -7.59
C HIS A 40 15.37 3.83 -6.88
N TRP A 41 16.47 3.91 -6.12
CA TRP A 41 17.00 2.77 -5.37
C TRP A 41 16.00 2.21 -4.35
N GLN A 42 15.34 3.06 -3.58
CA GLN A 42 14.32 2.65 -2.61
C GLN A 42 13.14 1.93 -3.27
N THR A 43 12.73 2.33 -4.47
CA THR A 43 11.63 1.70 -5.19
C THR A 43 11.97 0.29 -5.65
N TRP A 44 13.18 0.07 -6.17
CA TRP A 44 13.65 -1.25 -6.60
C TRP A 44 13.86 -2.21 -5.43
N LEU A 45 14.37 -1.71 -4.33
CA LEU A 45 14.56 -2.51 -3.11
C LEU A 45 13.21 -2.96 -2.56
N MET A 46 12.21 -2.07 -2.46
CA MET A 46 10.86 -2.42 -2.04
C MET A 46 10.22 -3.45 -2.96
N PHE A 47 10.38 -3.30 -4.28
CA PHE A 47 9.89 -4.26 -5.25
C PHE A 47 10.53 -5.64 -5.06
N GLY A 48 11.86 -5.70 -4.92
CA GLY A 48 12.59 -6.95 -4.69
C GLY A 48 12.16 -7.62 -3.38
N CYS A 49 12.09 -6.87 -2.27
CA CYS A 49 11.61 -7.38 -0.99
C CYS A 49 10.18 -7.94 -1.10
N ALA A 50 9.29 -7.26 -1.81
CA ALA A 50 7.92 -7.72 -2.00
C ALA A 50 7.85 -9.07 -2.71
N ILE A 51 8.61 -9.25 -3.79
CA ILE A 51 8.69 -10.53 -4.51
C ILE A 51 9.22 -11.65 -3.61
N VAL A 52 10.31 -11.39 -2.89
CA VAL A 52 10.87 -12.38 -1.95
C VAL A 52 9.85 -12.78 -0.89
N MET A 53 9.13 -11.82 -0.31
CA MET A 53 8.10 -12.08 0.69
C MET A 53 6.95 -12.95 0.13
N ILE A 54 6.46 -12.64 -1.07
CA ILE A 54 5.39 -13.41 -1.71
C ILE A 54 5.86 -14.84 -2.03
N CYS A 55 7.07 -14.99 -2.57
CA CYS A 55 7.62 -16.30 -2.86
C CYS A 55 7.84 -17.13 -1.58
N ALA A 56 8.39 -16.51 -0.53
CA ALA A 56 8.59 -17.19 0.75
C ALA A 56 7.27 -17.62 1.37
N LEU A 57 6.24 -16.75 1.34
CA LEU A 57 4.90 -17.07 1.82
C LEU A 57 4.28 -18.22 1.03
N SER A 58 4.30 -18.14 -0.30
CA SER A 58 3.76 -19.18 -1.15
C SER A 58 4.43 -20.54 -0.92
N LEU A 59 5.76 -20.56 -0.81
CA LEU A 59 6.50 -21.78 -0.53
C LEU A 59 6.20 -22.33 0.86
N SER A 60 6.11 -21.49 1.89
CA SER A 60 5.79 -21.93 3.25
C SER A 60 4.38 -22.49 3.35
N THR A 61 3.39 -21.82 2.78
CA THR A 61 2.00 -22.29 2.81
C THR A 61 1.82 -23.60 2.02
N SER A 62 2.43 -23.73 0.84
CA SER A 62 2.38 -24.97 0.06
C SER A 62 3.11 -26.11 0.75
N TRP A 63 4.24 -25.84 1.41
CA TRP A 63 5.01 -26.86 2.14
C TRP A 63 4.29 -27.33 3.41
N LEU A 64 3.73 -26.42 4.19
CA LEU A 64 2.95 -26.75 5.38
C LEU A 64 1.64 -27.48 5.07
N GLY A 65 1.05 -27.20 3.91
CA GLY A 65 -0.17 -27.84 3.42
C GLY A 65 0.07 -29.13 2.63
N ASP A 66 1.33 -29.57 2.47
CA ASP A 66 1.67 -30.76 1.67
C ASP A 66 1.38 -32.05 2.43
N ILE A 67 0.13 -32.51 2.37
CA ILE A 67 -0.34 -33.78 2.96
C ILE A 67 -0.21 -34.91 1.93
N ALA A 68 -0.14 -34.63 0.63
CA ALA A 68 -0.35 -35.61 -0.45
C ALA A 68 0.86 -35.81 -1.39
N ASN A 69 2.08 -35.42 -0.99
CA ASN A 69 3.28 -35.45 -1.84
C ASN A 69 3.10 -34.62 -3.14
N ASN A 70 2.93 -33.32 -2.98
CA ASN A 70 2.80 -32.39 -4.09
C ASN A 70 3.99 -32.47 -5.06
N LYS A 71 3.70 -32.37 -6.34
CA LYS A 71 4.73 -32.27 -7.39
C LYS A 71 5.33 -30.89 -7.41
N VAL A 72 6.55 -30.75 -7.90
CA VAL A 72 7.20 -29.46 -8.12
C VAL A 72 6.33 -28.50 -8.94
N SER A 73 5.55 -29.04 -9.90
CA SER A 73 4.60 -28.27 -10.71
C SER A 73 3.54 -27.54 -9.86
N ASP A 74 3.10 -28.16 -8.76
CA ASP A 74 2.04 -27.62 -7.92
C ASP A 74 2.56 -26.40 -7.13
N TYR A 75 3.78 -26.50 -6.60
CA TYR A 75 4.48 -25.38 -5.97
C TYR A 75 4.67 -24.19 -6.93
N ILE A 76 5.09 -24.47 -8.18
CA ILE A 76 5.26 -23.42 -9.19
C ILE A 76 3.92 -22.80 -9.53
N MET A 77 2.87 -23.58 -9.66
CA MET A 77 1.53 -23.10 -9.96
C MET A 77 0.99 -22.21 -8.83
N ASP A 78 1.16 -22.59 -7.59
CA ASP A 78 0.71 -21.79 -6.43
C ASP A 78 1.51 -20.51 -6.31
N MET A 79 2.81 -20.55 -6.47
CA MET A 79 3.65 -19.35 -6.50
C MET A 79 3.21 -18.39 -7.62
N THR A 80 2.90 -18.91 -8.80
CA THR A 80 2.42 -18.11 -9.93
C THR A 80 1.08 -17.45 -9.61
N LYS A 81 0.12 -18.17 -9.01
CA LYS A 81 -1.16 -17.62 -8.59
C LYS A 81 -0.99 -16.47 -7.59
N TRP A 82 -0.12 -16.64 -6.59
CA TRP A 82 0.17 -15.60 -5.60
C TRP A 82 0.79 -14.35 -6.23
N LEU A 83 1.78 -14.53 -7.12
CA LEU A 83 2.42 -13.43 -7.82
C LEU A 83 1.45 -12.67 -8.73
N MET A 84 0.60 -13.40 -9.47
CA MET A 84 -0.41 -12.78 -10.34
C MET A 84 -1.45 -12.01 -9.54
N SER A 85 -1.94 -12.56 -8.44
CA SER A 85 -2.91 -11.90 -7.55
C SER A 85 -2.31 -10.62 -6.94
N ALA A 86 -1.07 -10.69 -6.47
CA ALA A 86 -0.35 -9.55 -5.94
C ALA A 86 -0.11 -8.47 -6.99
N ALA A 87 0.29 -8.87 -8.22
CA ALA A 87 0.50 -7.95 -9.33
C ALA A 87 -0.81 -7.27 -9.76
N ALA A 88 -1.92 -8.01 -9.83
CA ALA A 88 -3.23 -7.47 -10.15
C ALA A 88 -3.69 -6.46 -9.08
N TRP A 89 -3.60 -6.80 -7.81
CA TRP A 89 -3.95 -5.90 -6.70
C TRP A 89 -3.09 -4.63 -6.70
N ALA A 90 -1.77 -4.78 -6.75
CA ALA A 90 -0.85 -3.64 -6.80
C ALA A 90 -1.05 -2.80 -8.07
N GLY A 91 -1.41 -3.43 -9.20
CA GLY A 91 -1.73 -2.78 -10.46
C GLY A 91 -2.93 -1.86 -10.36
N ILE A 92 -4.03 -2.31 -9.74
CA ILE A 92 -5.23 -1.50 -9.48
C ILE A 92 -4.86 -0.25 -8.68
N TRP A 93 -4.12 -0.40 -7.59
CA TRP A 93 -3.70 0.72 -6.75
C TRP A 93 -2.69 1.64 -7.44
N ALA A 94 -1.78 1.09 -8.24
CA ALA A 94 -0.83 1.88 -9.03
C ALA A 94 -1.54 2.70 -10.12
N LEU A 95 -2.57 2.12 -10.75
CA LEU A 95 -3.41 2.84 -11.71
C LEU A 95 -4.17 3.98 -11.03
N ALA A 96 -4.82 3.71 -9.90
CA ALA A 96 -5.47 4.74 -9.10
C ALA A 96 -4.49 5.84 -8.70
N ASN A 97 -3.29 5.47 -8.24
CA ASN A 97 -2.26 6.44 -7.88
C ASN A 97 -1.81 7.28 -9.09
N ARG A 98 -1.68 6.69 -10.26
CA ARG A 98 -1.35 7.41 -11.50
C ARG A 98 -2.41 8.43 -11.88
N VAL A 99 -3.69 8.07 -11.76
CA VAL A 99 -4.82 8.95 -12.08
C VAL A 99 -4.89 10.14 -11.11
N PHE A 100 -4.72 9.91 -9.80
CA PHE A 100 -4.93 10.94 -8.79
C PHE A 100 -3.66 11.73 -8.41
N SER A 101 -2.47 11.14 -8.58
CA SER A 101 -1.19 11.72 -8.12
C SER A 101 -0.15 11.87 -9.23
N GLY A 102 -0.46 11.43 -10.46
CA GLY A 102 0.46 11.49 -11.61
C GLY A 102 1.59 10.47 -11.58
N THR A 103 1.75 9.68 -10.50
CA THR A 103 2.81 8.67 -10.33
C THR A 103 2.22 7.31 -10.03
N ALA A 104 2.73 6.23 -10.64
CA ALA A 104 2.15 4.90 -10.46
C ALA A 104 2.57 4.21 -9.14
N ASN A 105 3.83 4.38 -8.71
CA ASN A 105 4.41 3.80 -7.48
C ASN A 105 4.12 2.29 -7.27
N PHE A 106 4.08 1.50 -8.36
CA PHE A 106 3.71 0.07 -8.36
C PHE A 106 4.48 -0.75 -7.31
N GLY A 107 5.81 -0.61 -7.25
CA GLY A 107 6.63 -1.36 -6.29
C GLY A 107 6.29 -1.09 -4.82
N ARG A 108 5.87 0.14 -4.50
CA ARG A 108 5.42 0.49 -3.14
C ARG A 108 4.07 -0.14 -2.81
N HIS A 109 3.14 -0.14 -3.76
CA HIS A 109 1.85 -0.80 -3.58
C HIS A 109 2.02 -2.32 -3.45
N LEU A 110 2.91 -2.93 -4.23
CA LEU A 110 3.24 -4.35 -4.13
C LEU A 110 3.85 -4.67 -2.75
N PHE A 111 4.75 -3.83 -2.24
CA PHE A 111 5.36 -4.01 -0.93
C PHE A 111 4.32 -3.90 0.21
N ILE A 112 3.42 -2.91 0.17
CA ILE A 112 2.33 -2.78 1.17
C ILE A 112 1.45 -4.03 1.16
N PHE A 113 1.08 -4.52 -0.02
CA PHE A 113 0.28 -5.74 -0.14
C PHE A 113 1.00 -6.96 0.44
N SER A 114 2.29 -7.13 0.11
CA SER A 114 3.10 -8.25 0.61
C SER A 114 3.23 -8.23 2.13
N CYS A 115 3.46 -7.05 2.73
CA CYS A 115 3.48 -6.89 4.18
C CYS A 115 2.13 -7.25 4.81
N GLY A 116 1.03 -6.81 4.19
CA GLY A 116 -0.33 -7.11 4.67
C GLY A 116 -0.64 -8.61 4.67
N ILE A 117 -0.32 -9.32 3.58
CA ILE A 117 -0.56 -10.76 3.49
C ILE A 117 0.31 -11.54 4.47
N VAL A 118 1.60 -11.23 4.55
CA VAL A 118 2.51 -11.90 5.51
C VAL A 118 2.05 -11.66 6.95
N ALA A 119 1.57 -10.46 7.26
CA ALA A 119 1.05 -10.18 8.58
C ALA A 119 -0.26 -10.95 8.89
N LEU A 120 -1.14 -11.14 7.89
CA LEU A 120 -2.34 -11.99 8.02
C LEU A 120 -1.96 -13.45 8.27
N ASP A 121 -1.04 -13.99 7.49
CA ASP A 121 -0.56 -15.37 7.62
C ASP A 121 0.10 -15.61 8.98
N LEU A 122 0.97 -14.70 9.43
CA LEU A 122 1.57 -14.76 10.77
C LEU A 122 0.52 -14.69 11.88
N LEU A 123 -0.51 -13.87 11.70
CA LEU A 123 -1.62 -13.78 12.64
C LEU A 123 -2.37 -15.09 12.73
N ASP A 124 -2.66 -15.75 11.60
CA ASP A 124 -3.34 -17.04 11.56
C ASP A 124 -2.54 -18.13 12.28
N HIS A 125 -1.24 -18.21 12.01
CA HIS A 125 -0.35 -19.15 12.70
C HIS A 125 -0.26 -18.87 14.19
N LEU A 126 -0.21 -17.58 14.59
CA LEU A 126 -0.21 -17.18 15.99
C LEU A 126 -1.49 -17.62 16.70
N TYR A 127 -2.64 -17.42 16.07
CA TYR A 127 -3.93 -17.87 16.61
C TYR A 127 -3.99 -19.37 16.78
N ALA A 128 -3.58 -20.12 15.76
CA ALA A 128 -3.55 -21.57 15.82
C ALA A 128 -2.65 -22.05 16.97
N PHE A 129 -1.47 -21.46 17.10
CA PHE A 129 -0.51 -21.80 18.17
C PHE A 129 -1.05 -21.47 19.56
N LEU A 130 -1.56 -20.27 19.79
CA LEU A 130 -2.07 -19.82 21.08
C LEU A 130 -3.36 -20.56 21.46
N GLY A 131 -4.25 -20.79 20.49
CA GLY A 131 -5.47 -21.58 20.70
C GLY A 131 -5.16 -22.99 21.15
N PHE A 132 -4.18 -23.65 20.52
CA PHE A 132 -3.73 -24.98 20.90
C PHE A 132 -3.01 -25.00 22.25
N ALA A 133 -2.02 -24.08 22.46
CA ALA A 133 -1.16 -24.09 23.64
C ALA A 133 -1.91 -23.76 24.94
N PHE A 134 -2.89 -22.88 24.89
CA PHE A 134 -3.61 -22.37 26.06
C PHE A 134 -5.09 -22.78 26.12
N SER A 135 -5.59 -23.49 25.10
CA SER A 135 -7.02 -23.87 24.99
C SER A 135 -7.94 -22.65 25.09
N TRP A 136 -7.54 -21.52 24.54
CA TRP A 136 -8.29 -20.25 24.62
C TRP A 136 -9.34 -20.18 23.50
N GLU A 137 -10.52 -20.75 23.71
CA GLU A 137 -11.61 -20.75 22.73
C GLU A 137 -12.06 -19.34 22.34
N TRP A 138 -12.13 -18.41 23.32
CA TRP A 138 -12.53 -17.04 23.07
C TRP A 138 -11.55 -16.31 22.12
N PHE A 139 -10.28 -16.68 22.11
CA PHE A 139 -9.25 -16.08 21.26
C PHE A 139 -9.52 -16.43 19.79
N THR A 140 -9.92 -17.67 19.51
CA THR A 140 -10.29 -18.13 18.17
C THR A 140 -11.55 -17.40 17.67
N TYR A 141 -12.47 -17.07 18.56
CA TYR A 141 -13.69 -16.31 18.21
C TYR A 141 -13.40 -14.90 17.70
N TYR A 142 -12.37 -14.22 18.20
CA TYR A 142 -11.99 -12.85 17.79
C TYR A 142 -10.97 -12.80 16.64
N GLN A 143 -10.53 -13.92 16.09
CA GLN A 143 -9.57 -13.99 15.01
C GLN A 143 -9.97 -13.13 13.80
N SER A 144 -11.21 -13.30 13.33
CA SER A 144 -11.74 -12.57 12.17
C SER A 144 -11.77 -11.05 12.38
N HIS A 145 -12.01 -10.59 13.61
CA HIS A 145 -12.04 -9.15 13.89
C HIS A 145 -10.65 -8.52 13.75
N LEU A 146 -9.60 -9.18 14.22
CA LEU A 146 -8.23 -8.70 14.07
C LEU A 146 -7.74 -8.78 12.62
N GLN A 147 -8.13 -9.80 11.86
CA GLN A 147 -7.87 -9.87 10.41
C GLN A 147 -8.48 -8.67 9.68
N ILE A 148 -9.74 -8.32 9.99
CA ILE A 148 -10.43 -7.15 9.42
C ILE A 148 -9.66 -5.85 9.73
N VAL A 149 -9.21 -5.68 10.97
CA VAL A 149 -8.40 -4.52 11.35
C VAL A 149 -7.09 -4.46 10.54
N LEU A 150 -6.44 -5.59 10.34
CA LEU A 150 -5.20 -5.67 9.57
C LEU A 150 -5.41 -5.33 8.09
N VAL A 151 -6.51 -5.83 7.50
CA VAL A 151 -6.92 -5.46 6.14
C VAL A 151 -7.19 -3.96 6.04
N ALA A 152 -7.90 -3.38 7.02
CA ALA A 152 -8.16 -1.94 7.06
C ALA A 152 -6.87 -1.11 7.13
N ILE A 153 -5.90 -1.55 7.92
CA ILE A 153 -4.57 -0.92 8.01
C ILE A 153 -3.86 -1.01 6.66
N THR A 154 -3.89 -2.15 5.99
CA THR A 154 -3.28 -2.34 4.67
C THR A 154 -3.91 -1.40 3.63
N ILE A 155 -5.24 -1.32 3.58
CA ILE A 155 -5.97 -0.40 2.70
C ILE A 155 -5.61 1.05 3.03
N TYR A 156 -5.51 1.41 4.31
CA TYR A 156 -5.11 2.75 4.73
C TYR A 156 -3.74 3.14 4.17
N PHE A 157 -2.75 2.23 4.20
CA PHE A 157 -1.42 2.51 3.63
C PHE A 157 -1.46 2.69 2.11
N HIS A 158 -2.26 1.90 1.39
CA HIS A 158 -2.49 2.12 -0.04
C HIS A 158 -3.07 3.50 -0.33
N LEU A 159 -4.11 3.90 0.42
CA LEU A 159 -4.74 5.22 0.28
C LEU A 159 -3.79 6.36 0.67
N ARG A 160 -2.99 6.18 1.71
CA ARG A 160 -2.00 7.16 2.15
C ARG A 160 -0.97 7.45 1.05
N LEU A 161 -0.60 6.44 0.27
CA LEU A 161 0.36 6.59 -0.82
C LEU A 161 -0.22 7.42 -1.98
N ILE A 162 -1.53 7.35 -2.24
CA ILE A 162 -2.18 8.07 -3.32
C ILE A 162 -2.23 9.58 -3.05
N ASN A 163 -2.62 10.01 -1.84
CA ASN A 163 -2.71 11.43 -1.51
C ASN A 163 -2.68 11.67 0.00
N ASN A 164 -1.74 12.47 0.47
CA ASN A 164 -1.57 12.75 1.90
C ASN A 164 -2.50 13.85 2.45
N LYS A 165 -3.20 14.62 1.57
CA LYS A 165 -3.95 15.83 1.98
C LYS A 165 -5.31 15.56 2.68
N ARG A 166 -5.83 14.34 2.62
CA ARG A 166 -7.15 13.99 3.19
C ARG A 166 -7.07 12.72 4.06
N ALA A 167 -6.20 12.74 5.06
CA ALA A 167 -5.97 11.58 5.94
C ALA A 167 -7.27 11.09 6.61
N MET A 168 -8.13 12.00 7.06
CA MET A 168 -9.37 11.65 7.75
C MET A 168 -10.37 10.90 6.86
N LEU A 169 -10.53 11.32 5.60
CA LEU A 169 -11.39 10.63 4.65
C LEU A 169 -10.90 9.20 4.35
N LYS A 170 -9.58 9.00 4.33
CA LYS A 170 -8.95 7.69 4.10
C LYS A 170 -9.20 6.74 5.27
N VAL A 171 -9.12 7.24 6.49
CA VAL A 171 -9.44 6.44 7.68
C VAL A 171 -10.91 6.01 7.63
N ILE A 172 -11.82 6.92 7.28
CA ILE A 172 -13.24 6.61 7.15
C ILE A 172 -13.48 5.56 6.05
N CYS A 173 -12.89 5.72 4.87
CA CYS A 173 -13.03 4.73 3.78
C CYS A 173 -12.45 3.36 4.17
N ALA A 174 -11.29 3.32 4.82
CA ALA A 174 -10.68 2.08 5.30
C ALA A 174 -11.55 1.40 6.36
N SER A 175 -12.12 2.19 7.30
CA SER A 175 -13.01 1.67 8.34
C SER A 175 -14.32 1.13 7.76
N LEU A 176 -14.91 1.83 6.78
CA LEU A 176 -16.12 1.37 6.10
C LEU A 176 -15.87 0.09 5.30
N ALA A 177 -14.74 -0.02 4.60
CA ALA A 177 -14.36 -1.23 3.89
C ALA A 177 -14.15 -2.42 4.84
N ALA A 178 -13.55 -2.19 6.01
CA ALA A 178 -13.38 -3.21 7.03
C ALA A 178 -14.72 -3.65 7.64
N LEU A 179 -15.61 -2.70 7.95
CA LEU A 179 -16.96 -2.99 8.48
C LEU A 179 -17.79 -3.78 7.47
N SER A 180 -17.76 -3.41 6.18
CA SER A 180 -18.52 -4.12 5.15
C SER A 180 -18.04 -5.55 4.95
N SER A 181 -16.72 -5.79 4.97
CA SER A 181 -16.16 -7.14 4.90
C SER A 181 -16.52 -7.97 6.13
N GLY A 182 -16.53 -7.37 7.32
CA GLY A 182 -16.97 -8.01 8.56
C GLY A 182 -18.43 -8.42 8.54
N LEU A 183 -19.31 -7.56 8.02
CA LEU A 183 -20.74 -7.87 7.91
C LEU A 183 -21.01 -9.01 6.91
N ILE A 184 -20.31 -9.06 5.78
CA ILE A 184 -20.39 -10.14 4.80
C ILE A 184 -19.93 -11.45 5.44
N PHE A 185 -18.83 -11.42 6.19
CA PHE A 185 -18.32 -12.61 6.88
C PHE A 185 -19.30 -13.12 7.93
N MET A 186 -19.87 -12.23 8.76
CA MET A 186 -20.90 -12.62 9.75
C MET A 186 -22.17 -13.18 9.11
N GLY A 187 -22.61 -12.62 7.97
CA GLY A 187 -23.77 -13.12 7.23
C GLY A 187 -23.57 -14.55 6.71
N ASN A 188 -22.37 -14.88 6.27
CA ASN A 188 -22.02 -16.23 5.81
C ASN A 188 -21.86 -17.26 6.95
N TYR A 189 -21.70 -16.81 8.18
CA TYR A 189 -21.54 -17.70 9.34
C TYR A 189 -22.91 -18.12 9.94
N GLN A 190 -23.99 -17.42 9.59
CA GLN A 190 -25.35 -17.71 10.07
C GLN A 190 -26.19 -18.54 9.07
N SER A 191 -25.69 -18.77 7.89
CA SER A 191 -26.29 -19.62 6.85
C SER A 191 -25.66 -21.03 6.84
#